data_8bf012e9bbb9dc29466825111893c902
#
_entry.id   8bf012e9bbb9dc29466825111893c902
#
_cell.length_a   1.000
_cell.length_b   1.000
_cell.length_c   1.000
_cell.angle_alpha   90.00
_cell.angle_beta   90.00
_cell.angle_gamma   90.00
#
_symmetry.space_group_name_H-M   'P 1'
#
loop_
_entity.id
_entity.type
_entity.pdbx_description
1 polymer ?
#
loop_
_entity_poly.entity_id
_entity_poly.type
_entity_poly.pdbx_seq_one_letter_code
_entity_poly.pdbx_strand_id
1 'polypeptide(L)'
;MQRKIYDKLVKWKEDSNGKTALLIDGARRVGKSYIVEEFAKNNYKSYIMIDFNRAPLEIKNLFDLYLDDLDNLFLYLSNYYNVKLYERESLIIFDEVRVYPRARSAIKYLVADGRYDYIETGSLVSINENVKDILIPSEEQHLKMYPMDFEEFLWALDNHGLMELIE
;
A
#
# COMPACT_ATOMS: atom_id res chain seq x y z
N MET A 1 10.95 -7.19 11.62
CA MET A 1 11.21 -5.84 12.17
C MET A 1 9.92 -5.24 12.71
N GLN A 2 9.96 -4.74 13.94
CA GLN A 2 8.78 -4.13 14.55
C GLN A 2 8.73 -2.63 14.27
N ARG A 3 7.57 -2.14 13.88
CA ARG A 3 7.34 -0.72 13.66
C ARG A 3 6.00 -0.35 14.28
N LYS A 4 5.94 0.81 14.89
CA LYS A 4 4.70 1.29 15.52
C LYS A 4 3.56 1.45 14.53
N ILE A 5 3.89 1.75 13.28
CA ILE A 5 2.90 1.88 12.23
C ILE A 5 2.17 0.58 11.95
N TYR A 6 2.79 -0.56 12.23
CA TYR A 6 2.16 -1.87 11.97
C TYR A 6 0.83 -2.02 12.69
N ASP A 7 0.77 -1.60 13.95
CA ASP A 7 -0.47 -1.66 14.72
C ASP A 7 -1.55 -0.76 14.11
N LYS A 8 -1.14 0.36 13.52
CA LYS A 8 -2.07 1.25 12.82
C LYS A 8 -2.61 0.62 11.55
N LEU A 9 -1.80 -0.19 10.87
CA LEU A 9 -2.24 -0.92 9.69
C LEU A 9 -3.30 -1.97 10.07
N VAL A 10 -3.06 -2.70 11.14
CA VAL A 10 -4.02 -3.69 11.62
C VAL A 10 -5.33 -3.01 11.99
N LYS A 11 -5.26 -1.89 12.68
CA LYS A 11 -6.45 -1.14 13.07
C LYS A 11 -7.22 -0.64 11.84
N TRP A 12 -6.50 -0.12 10.84
CA TRP A 12 -7.14 0.32 9.60
C TRP A 12 -7.91 -0.82 8.93
N LYS A 13 -7.31 -2.01 8.86
CA LYS A 13 -7.96 -3.16 8.24
C LYS A 13 -9.28 -3.48 8.92
N GLU A 14 -9.30 -3.47 10.25
CA GLU A 14 -10.49 -3.78 11.03
C GLU A 14 -11.56 -2.69 10.91
N ASP A 15 -11.14 -1.44 11.05
CA ASP A 15 -12.07 -0.29 11.07
C ASP A 15 -12.63 0.01 9.69
N SER A 16 -11.81 -0.07 8.66
CA SER A 16 -12.23 0.25 7.29
C SER A 16 -13.14 -0.82 6.71
N ASN A 17 -12.81 -2.08 6.93
CA ASN A 17 -13.54 -3.22 6.38
C ASN A 17 -13.85 -3.03 4.88
N GLY A 18 -12.86 -2.58 4.13
CA GLY A 18 -12.97 -2.40 2.68
C GLY A 18 -13.60 -1.10 2.22
N LYS A 19 -13.96 -0.21 3.13
CA LYS A 19 -14.62 1.05 2.75
C LYS A 19 -13.66 2.16 2.35
N THR A 20 -12.40 2.06 2.73
CA THR A 20 -11.39 3.05 2.40
C THR A 20 -10.08 2.37 2.01
N ALA A 21 -9.34 2.99 1.10
CA ALA A 21 -7.95 2.65 0.86
C ALA A 21 -7.07 3.41 1.85
N LEU A 22 -5.86 2.92 2.05
CA LEU A 22 -4.91 3.59 2.93
C LEU A 22 -3.71 4.06 2.12
N LEU A 23 -3.38 5.34 2.22
CA LEU A 23 -2.17 5.90 1.63
C LEU A 23 -1.15 6.14 2.74
N ILE A 24 0.01 5.51 2.61
CA ILE A 24 1.11 5.70 3.54
C ILE A 24 2.11 6.66 2.93
N ASP A 25 2.20 7.84 3.55
CA ASP A 25 3.13 8.89 3.15
C ASP A 25 4.37 8.83 4.03
N GLY A 26 5.49 9.24 3.46
CA GLY A 26 6.72 9.35 4.23
C GLY A 26 7.91 9.63 3.32
N ALA A 27 9.04 9.96 3.92
CA ALA A 27 10.26 10.14 3.19
C ALA A 27 10.69 8.83 2.54
N ARG A 28 11.54 8.92 1.53
CA ARG A 28 12.11 7.73 0.91
C ARG A 28 12.93 6.98 1.96
N ARG A 29 12.95 5.65 1.82
CA ARG A 29 13.79 4.76 2.64
C ARG A 29 13.44 4.73 4.12
N VAL A 30 12.19 5.07 4.48
CA VAL A 30 11.73 4.87 5.86
C VAL A 30 11.14 3.48 6.06
N GLY A 31 11.10 2.64 5.01
CA GLY A 31 10.63 1.25 5.12
C GLY A 31 9.17 1.04 4.79
N LYS A 32 8.56 1.97 4.03
CA LYS A 32 7.12 1.87 3.69
C LYS A 32 6.78 0.57 2.97
N SER A 33 7.50 0.29 1.89
CA SER A 33 7.23 -0.90 1.07
C SER A 33 7.41 -2.19 1.87
N TYR A 34 8.47 -2.25 2.66
CA TYR A 34 8.76 -3.42 3.48
C TYR A 34 7.67 -3.70 4.49
N ILE A 35 7.25 -2.68 5.24
CA ILE A 35 6.27 -2.88 6.31
C ILE A 35 4.89 -3.25 5.74
N VAL A 36 4.52 -2.66 4.61
CA VAL A 36 3.25 -2.97 3.96
C VAL A 36 3.23 -4.40 3.45
N GLU A 37 4.33 -4.84 2.84
CA GLU A 37 4.43 -6.21 2.35
C GLU A 37 4.40 -7.22 3.50
N GLU A 38 5.09 -6.93 4.59
CA GLU A 38 5.05 -7.78 5.79
C GLU A 38 3.65 -7.85 6.36
N PHE A 39 2.96 -6.73 6.44
CA PHE A 39 1.57 -6.68 6.88
C PHE A 39 0.68 -7.54 5.97
N ALA A 40 0.88 -7.45 4.65
CA ALA A 40 0.10 -8.24 3.69
C ALA A 40 0.30 -9.73 3.91
N LYS A 41 1.54 -10.17 4.09
CA LYS A 41 1.86 -11.58 4.31
C LYS A 41 1.19 -12.15 5.55
N ASN A 42 1.07 -11.33 6.59
CA ASN A 42 0.57 -11.79 7.89
C ASN A 42 -0.94 -11.67 8.04
N ASN A 43 -1.59 -10.84 7.25
CA ASN A 43 -3.00 -10.49 7.47
C ASN A 43 -3.93 -10.80 6.31
N TYR A 44 -3.41 -11.24 5.17
CA TYR A 44 -4.22 -11.54 4.00
C TYR A 44 -3.87 -12.92 3.45
N LYS A 45 -4.84 -13.53 2.79
CA LYS A 45 -4.66 -14.84 2.17
C LYS A 45 -3.72 -14.76 0.97
N SER A 46 -3.80 -13.66 0.22
CA SER A 46 -2.88 -13.37 -0.88
C SER A 46 -2.76 -11.86 -1.06
N TYR A 47 -1.72 -11.43 -1.78
CA TYR A 47 -1.55 -10.02 -2.10
C TYR A 47 -0.82 -9.87 -3.42
N ILE A 48 -1.05 -8.72 -4.07
CA ILE A 48 -0.30 -8.28 -5.23
C ILE A 48 0.35 -6.95 -4.87
N MET A 49 1.64 -6.80 -5.19
CA MET A 49 2.35 -5.54 -5.00
C MET A 49 2.79 -5.02 -6.35
N ILE A 50 2.24 -3.87 -6.75
CA ILE A 50 2.56 -3.21 -8.00
C ILE A 50 3.55 -2.08 -7.70
N ASP A 51 4.80 -2.25 -8.13
CA ASP A 51 5.81 -1.21 -8.00
C ASP A 51 5.76 -0.33 -9.24
N PHE A 52 5.16 0.85 -9.12
CA PHE A 52 4.96 1.73 -10.26
C PHE A 52 6.25 2.34 -10.82
N ASN A 53 7.36 2.26 -10.08
CA ASN A 53 8.66 2.63 -10.62
C ASN A 53 9.18 1.61 -11.64
N ARG A 54 8.77 0.35 -11.52
CA ARG A 54 9.28 -0.74 -12.34
C ARG A 54 8.23 -1.43 -13.19
N ALA A 55 6.95 -1.19 -12.91
CA ALA A 55 5.87 -1.86 -13.63
C ALA A 55 5.94 -1.53 -15.12
N PRO A 56 5.76 -2.54 -16.00
CA PRO A 56 5.76 -2.28 -17.44
C PRO A 56 4.53 -1.49 -17.83
N LEU A 57 4.61 -0.86 -19.02
CA LEU A 57 3.52 -0.04 -19.53
C LEU A 57 2.22 -0.82 -19.65
N GLU A 58 2.28 -2.11 -19.97
CA GLU A 58 1.08 -2.94 -20.07
C GLU A 58 0.30 -3.01 -18.76
N ILE A 59 1.00 -3.04 -17.62
CA ILE A 59 0.35 -3.03 -16.31
C ILE A 59 -0.24 -1.65 -16.02
N LYS A 60 0.52 -0.60 -16.31
CA LYS A 60 0.05 0.77 -16.10
C LYS A 60 -1.20 1.06 -16.93
N ASN A 61 -1.23 0.59 -18.17
CA ASN A 61 -2.35 0.83 -19.07
C ASN A 61 -3.64 0.12 -18.64
N LEU A 62 -3.55 -0.92 -17.81
CA LEU A 62 -4.75 -1.58 -17.30
C LEU A 62 -5.67 -0.60 -16.57
N PHE A 63 -5.08 0.36 -15.87
CA PHE A 63 -5.84 1.36 -15.12
C PHE A 63 -6.51 2.41 -16.02
N ASP A 64 -6.13 2.48 -17.28
CA ASP A 64 -6.80 3.33 -18.26
C ASP A 64 -7.86 2.56 -19.03
N LEU A 65 -7.59 1.28 -19.33
CA LEU A 65 -8.39 0.51 -20.25
C LEU A 65 -9.55 -0.23 -19.59
N TYR A 66 -9.40 -0.60 -18.30
CA TYR A 66 -10.32 -1.52 -17.67
C TYR A 66 -10.98 -1.01 -16.40
N LEU A 67 -11.05 0.31 -16.18
CA LEU A 67 -11.76 0.82 -15.01
C LEU A 67 -13.27 0.60 -15.07
N ASP A 68 -13.82 0.41 -16.27
CA ASP A 68 -15.21 0.07 -16.48
C ASP A 68 -15.42 -1.45 -16.63
N ASP A 69 -14.36 -2.23 -16.49
CA ASP A 69 -14.41 -3.68 -16.60
C ASP A 69 -13.43 -4.29 -15.59
N LEU A 70 -13.78 -4.17 -14.32
CA LEU A 70 -12.89 -4.58 -13.23
C LEU A 70 -12.63 -6.09 -13.19
N ASP A 71 -13.56 -6.89 -13.69
CA ASP A 71 -13.34 -8.34 -13.79
C ASP A 71 -12.10 -8.64 -14.61
N ASN A 72 -11.97 -7.98 -15.77
CA ASN A 72 -10.80 -8.15 -16.61
C ASN A 72 -9.56 -7.50 -16.02
N LEU A 73 -9.69 -6.36 -15.36
CA LEU A 73 -8.55 -5.74 -14.68
C LEU A 73 -7.92 -6.72 -13.69
N PHE A 74 -8.73 -7.31 -12.83
CA PHE A 74 -8.24 -8.24 -11.83
C PHE A 74 -7.72 -9.53 -12.44
N LEU A 75 -8.35 -9.99 -13.52
CA LEU A 75 -7.88 -11.18 -14.22
C LEU A 75 -6.46 -10.96 -14.78
N TYR A 76 -6.22 -9.83 -15.43
CA TYR A 76 -4.90 -9.50 -15.97
C TYR A 76 -3.86 -9.36 -14.87
N LEU A 77 -4.21 -8.70 -13.77
CA LEU A 77 -3.28 -8.55 -12.64
C LEU A 77 -2.94 -9.91 -12.03
N SER A 78 -3.94 -10.75 -11.81
CA SER A 78 -3.72 -12.09 -11.26
C SER A 78 -2.80 -12.91 -12.14
N ASN A 79 -3.02 -12.86 -13.45
CA ASN A 79 -2.22 -13.63 -14.39
C ASN A 79 -0.79 -13.11 -14.48
N TYR A 80 -0.62 -11.80 -14.52
CA TYR A 80 0.72 -11.21 -14.62
C TYR A 80 1.57 -11.52 -13.40
N TYR A 81 1.00 -11.34 -12.21
CA TYR A 81 1.73 -11.57 -10.97
C TYR A 81 1.65 -13.02 -10.48
N ASN A 82 0.88 -13.85 -11.17
CA ASN A 82 0.69 -15.25 -10.80
C ASN A 82 0.21 -15.40 -9.36
N VAL A 83 -0.78 -14.60 -8.99
CA VAL A 83 -1.36 -14.57 -7.66
C VAL A 83 -2.87 -14.71 -7.78
N LYS A 84 -3.45 -15.67 -7.05
CA LYS A 84 -4.90 -15.81 -6.98
C LYS A 84 -5.46 -14.79 -5.99
N LEU A 85 -6.48 -14.05 -6.41
CA LEU A 85 -7.15 -13.07 -5.57
C LEU A 85 -8.42 -13.66 -4.94
N TYR A 86 -8.66 -13.32 -3.68
CA TYR A 86 -9.82 -13.81 -2.92
C TYR A 86 -10.61 -12.62 -2.41
N GLU A 87 -11.91 -12.60 -2.68
CA GLU A 87 -12.75 -11.49 -2.25
C GLU A 87 -12.70 -11.33 -0.73
N ARG A 88 -12.48 -10.11 -0.28
CA ARG A 88 -12.34 -9.69 1.11
C ARG A 88 -11.20 -10.35 1.88
N GLU A 89 -10.33 -11.08 1.20
CA GLU A 89 -9.19 -11.73 1.83
C GLU A 89 -7.85 -11.43 1.15
N SER A 90 -7.85 -10.55 0.13
CA SER A 90 -6.64 -10.17 -0.59
C SER A 90 -6.38 -8.67 -0.50
N LEU A 91 -5.10 -8.31 -0.57
CA LEU A 91 -4.65 -6.93 -0.57
C LEU A 91 -3.94 -6.63 -1.88
N ILE A 92 -4.24 -5.48 -2.48
CA ILE A 92 -3.49 -4.97 -3.63
C ILE A 92 -2.74 -3.73 -3.17
N ILE A 93 -1.41 -3.75 -3.33
CA ILE A 93 -0.53 -2.68 -2.89
C ILE A 93 -0.08 -1.88 -4.11
N PHE A 94 -0.31 -0.57 -4.07
CA PHE A 94 0.15 0.37 -5.09
C PHE A 94 1.39 1.07 -4.55
N ASP A 95 2.57 0.50 -4.85
CA ASP A 95 3.84 1.01 -4.33
C ASP A 95 4.34 2.14 -5.22
N GLU A 96 4.67 3.28 -4.60
CA GLU A 96 5.07 4.51 -5.28
C GLU A 96 4.01 4.96 -6.29
N VAL A 97 2.78 5.02 -5.86
CA VAL A 97 1.61 5.29 -6.70
C VAL A 97 1.69 6.66 -7.39
N ARG A 98 2.43 7.59 -6.83
CA ARG A 98 2.54 8.95 -7.39
C ARG A 98 3.33 9.01 -8.68
N VAL A 99 4.11 7.99 -8.96
CA VAL A 99 4.78 7.88 -10.26
C VAL A 99 3.76 7.68 -11.37
N TYR A 100 2.61 7.09 -11.03
CA TYR A 100 1.53 6.89 -12.00
C TYR A 100 0.20 7.36 -11.42
N PRO A 101 -0.09 8.68 -11.55
CA PRO A 101 -1.29 9.28 -10.93
C PRO A 101 -2.62 8.65 -11.32
N ARG A 102 -2.71 8.07 -12.51
CA ARG A 102 -3.96 7.43 -12.96
C ARG A 102 -4.34 6.24 -12.09
N ALA A 103 -3.35 5.50 -11.60
CA ALA A 103 -3.62 4.40 -10.68
C ALA A 103 -4.21 4.92 -9.37
N ARG A 104 -3.69 6.05 -8.87
CA ARG A 104 -4.23 6.67 -7.67
C ARG A 104 -5.67 7.13 -7.88
N SER A 105 -5.96 7.71 -9.03
CA SER A 105 -7.32 8.14 -9.37
C SER A 105 -8.28 6.97 -9.50
N ALA A 106 -7.77 5.79 -9.83
CA ALA A 106 -8.58 4.58 -9.96
C ALA A 106 -9.08 4.05 -8.61
N ILE A 107 -8.45 4.42 -7.51
CA ILE A 107 -8.78 3.92 -6.17
C ILE A 107 -10.27 4.10 -5.86
N LYS A 108 -10.84 5.22 -6.24
CA LYS A 108 -12.25 5.49 -6.05
C LYS A 108 -13.14 4.36 -6.58
N TYR A 109 -12.85 3.90 -7.78
CA TYR A 109 -13.63 2.84 -8.43
C TYR A 109 -13.35 1.48 -7.81
N LEU A 110 -12.10 1.24 -7.44
CA LEU A 110 -11.70 -0.04 -6.87
C LEU A 110 -12.28 -0.24 -5.47
N VAL A 111 -12.28 0.82 -4.67
CA VAL A 111 -12.88 0.77 -3.33
C VAL A 111 -14.39 0.60 -3.42
N ALA A 112 -15.03 1.30 -4.35
CA ALA A 112 -16.48 1.18 -4.57
C ALA A 112 -16.86 -0.25 -4.99
N ASP A 113 -16.01 -0.93 -5.76
CA ASP A 113 -16.19 -2.33 -6.13
C ASP A 113 -16.20 -3.24 -4.90
N GLY A 114 -15.31 -2.99 -3.95
CA GLY A 114 -15.32 -3.63 -2.64
C GLY A 114 -14.75 -5.03 -2.54
N ARG A 115 -14.22 -5.61 -3.62
CA ARG A 115 -13.71 -7.00 -3.58
C ARG A 115 -12.46 -7.18 -2.75
N TYR A 116 -11.56 -6.18 -2.78
CA TYR A 116 -10.23 -6.30 -2.17
C TYR A 116 -9.92 -5.08 -1.33
N ASP A 117 -8.90 -5.19 -0.50
CA ASP A 117 -8.37 -4.03 0.22
C ASP A 117 -7.24 -3.42 -0.57
N TYR A 118 -6.97 -2.12 -0.37
CA TYR A 118 -5.95 -1.39 -1.11
C TYR A 118 -5.10 -0.55 -0.17
N ILE A 119 -3.78 -0.66 -0.33
CA ILE A 119 -2.82 0.22 0.35
C ILE A 119 -1.94 0.84 -0.72
N GLU A 120 -1.73 2.15 -0.61
CA GLU A 120 -0.86 2.91 -1.49
C GLU A 120 0.32 3.43 -0.70
N THR A 121 1.48 3.51 -1.32
CA THR A 121 2.63 4.20 -0.72
C THR A 121 3.07 5.34 -1.61
N GLY A 122 3.66 6.36 -1.03
CA GLY A 122 4.21 7.48 -1.77
C GLY A 122 5.18 8.29 -0.93
N SER A 123 6.08 9.02 -1.61
CA SER A 123 6.99 9.91 -0.92
C SER A 123 6.38 11.31 -0.80
N LEU A 124 6.74 12.02 0.25
CA LEU A 124 6.21 13.37 0.52
C LEU A 124 6.51 14.36 -0.59
N VAL A 125 7.68 14.24 -1.23
CA VAL A 125 8.09 15.14 -2.29
C VAL A 125 7.11 15.06 -3.47
N SER A 126 6.69 13.86 -3.83
CA SER A 126 5.76 13.65 -4.94
C SER A 126 4.37 14.21 -4.66
N ILE A 127 3.96 14.25 -3.40
CA ILE A 127 2.64 14.74 -3.02
C ILE A 127 2.45 16.20 -3.44
N ASN A 128 3.43 17.03 -3.13
CA ASN A 128 3.33 18.46 -3.41
C ASN A 128 3.28 18.78 -4.89
N GLU A 129 3.93 17.97 -5.70
CA GLU A 129 3.95 18.16 -7.15
C GLU A 129 2.65 17.75 -7.81
N ASN A 130 1.97 16.75 -7.27
CA ASN A 130 0.83 16.13 -7.92
C ASN A 130 -0.53 16.59 -7.41
N VAL A 131 -0.57 17.30 -6.30
CA VAL A 131 -1.83 17.72 -5.66
C VAL A 131 -2.69 18.61 -6.55
N LYS A 132 -2.07 19.39 -7.44
CA LYS A 132 -2.81 20.32 -8.30
C LYS A 132 -3.55 19.65 -9.44
N ASP A 133 -3.06 18.51 -9.90
CA ASP A 133 -3.55 17.88 -11.12
C ASP A 133 -4.36 16.61 -10.88
N ILE A 134 -4.46 16.17 -9.63
CA ILE A 134 -5.07 14.90 -9.31
C ILE A 134 -6.18 15.11 -8.28
N LEU A 135 -7.36 14.57 -8.62
CA LEU A 135 -8.45 14.52 -7.66
C LEU A 135 -8.10 13.48 -6.59
N ILE A 136 -7.99 13.92 -5.34
CA ILE A 136 -7.73 13.03 -4.22
C ILE A 136 -9.02 12.28 -3.90
N PRO A 137 -9.02 10.94 -3.94
CA PRO A 137 -10.23 10.18 -3.63
C PRO A 137 -10.70 10.41 -2.19
N SER A 138 -11.99 10.64 -2.02
CA SER A 138 -12.57 10.76 -0.68
C SER A 138 -12.52 9.44 0.09
N GLU A 139 -12.38 8.34 -0.61
CA GLU A 139 -12.27 6.99 -0.06
C GLU A 139 -10.86 6.65 0.39
N GLU A 140 -9.94 7.61 0.39
CA GLU A 140 -8.55 7.39 0.76
C GLU A 140 -8.26 7.95 2.15
N GLN A 141 -7.78 7.11 3.06
CA GLN A 141 -7.27 7.56 4.35
C GLN A 141 -5.76 7.73 4.26
N HIS A 142 -5.22 8.69 5.00
CA HIS A 142 -3.79 8.99 4.98
C HIS A 142 -3.14 8.64 6.30
N LEU A 143 -1.94 8.06 6.22
CA LEU A 143 -1.13 7.72 7.37
C LEU A 143 0.31 8.09 7.06
N LYS A 144 0.94 8.86 7.94
CA LYS A 144 2.35 9.23 7.76
C LYS A 144 3.25 8.22 8.44
N MET A 145 4.31 7.84 7.76
CA MET A 145 5.35 7.00 8.32
C MET A 145 6.62 7.80 8.46
N TYR A 146 7.17 7.79 9.66
CA TYR A 146 8.36 8.54 10.00
C TYR A 146 9.58 7.62 10.03
N PRO A 147 10.80 8.18 9.98
CA PRO A 147 11.99 7.39 10.19
C PRO A 147 11.91 6.64 11.52
N MET A 148 12.62 5.52 11.59
CA MET A 148 12.64 4.66 12.77
C MET A 148 13.06 5.47 14.01
N ASP A 149 12.27 5.42 15.08
CA ASP A 149 12.66 6.05 16.35
C ASP A 149 13.64 5.14 17.10
N PHE A 150 14.13 5.61 18.24
CA PHE A 150 15.15 4.89 18.98
C PHE A 150 14.65 3.52 19.47
N GLU A 151 13.42 3.48 19.94
CA GLU A 151 12.82 2.23 20.40
C GLU A 151 12.69 1.22 19.27
N GLU A 152 12.20 1.67 18.11
CA GLU A 152 12.09 0.83 16.92
C GLU A 152 13.45 0.37 16.43
N PHE A 153 14.45 1.24 16.53
CA PHE A 153 15.82 0.90 16.16
C PHE A 153 16.33 -0.26 17.03
N LEU A 154 16.08 -0.21 18.32
CA LEU A 154 16.45 -1.29 19.22
C LEU A 154 15.73 -2.59 18.86
N TRP A 155 14.46 -2.50 18.52
CA TRP A 155 13.70 -3.67 18.08
C TRP A 155 14.29 -4.28 16.81
N ALA A 156 14.70 -3.43 15.87
CA ALA A 156 15.25 -3.89 14.61
C ALA A 156 16.58 -4.63 14.79
N LEU A 157 17.37 -4.21 15.74
CA LEU A 157 18.61 -4.90 16.07
C LEU A 157 18.35 -6.24 16.76
N ASP A 158 17.12 -6.50 17.05
CA ASP A 158 16.66 -7.67 17.76
C ASP A 158 17.47 -8.01 18.97
N ASN A 159 17.42 -7.28 19.91
CA ASN A 159 18.41 -7.08 20.54
C ASN A 159 18.04 -6.95 21.88
N HIS A 160 17.46 -7.98 22.27
CA HIS A 160 17.25 -8.22 23.66
C HIS A 160 18.54 -8.06 24.43
N GLY A 161 19.63 -8.57 23.89
CA GLY A 161 20.95 -8.37 24.47
C GLY A 161 21.40 -6.92 24.48
N LEU A 162 21.14 -6.21 23.39
CA LEU A 162 21.53 -4.81 23.28
C LEU A 162 20.69 -3.92 24.20
N MET A 163 19.41 -4.18 24.31
CA MET A 163 18.56 -3.44 25.23
C MET A 163 18.99 -3.64 26.68
N GLU A 164 19.37 -4.84 27.05
CA GLU A 164 19.88 -5.13 28.38
C GLU A 164 21.17 -4.37 28.69
N LEU A 165 22.02 -4.18 27.67
CA LEU A 165 23.26 -3.43 27.86
C LEU A 165 23.01 -1.92 28.02
N ILE A 166 21.93 -1.41 27.47
CA ILE A 166 21.60 0.01 27.54
C ILE A 166 20.89 0.34 28.84
N GLU A 167 20.14 -0.58 29.36
CA GLU A 167 19.48 -0.42 30.63
C GLU A 167 20.51 -0.47 31.76
#